data_ba96f22b30a196ed853ea534d3819a5e
#
_entry.id   ba96f22b30a196ed853ea534d3819a5e
#
_cell.length_a   1.000
_cell.length_b   1.000
_cell.length_c   1.000
_cell.angle_alpha   90.00
_cell.angle_beta   90.00
_cell.angle_gamma   90.00
#
_symmetry.space_group_name_H-M   'P 1'
#
loop_
_entity.id
_entity.type
_entity.pdbx_description
1 polymer ?
#
loop_
_entity_poly.entity_id
_entity_poly.type
_entity_poly.pdbx_seq_one_letter_code
_entity_poly.pdbx_strand_id
1 'polypeptide(L)'
;MEHTIATSADGSNTLQLTRFNETYHSRNGAYTEAQHIYIQCGVEYQYNSTFPPCINIFDIGMGTALNCLLTWVWQQQLMHSGKPYPQIAYYGIEKYPIPPHEAMQMNYPQVIAQHMNDIPDSLSIASAFEKTHTCEWEKNIEITPGFILHKSHADITEVTPEYFKGCEYKGEPSAIFYDTFSPATQPELWDEAIFRAIAGGCASGSTLVTYCSKGTVKQALRSAGFTLERLAGPPGKRHILRATL
;
A
#
# COMPACT_ATOMS: atom_id res chain seq x y z
N MET A 1 -12.00 -17.65 -0.62
CA MET A 1 -11.22 -18.18 0.54
C MET A 1 -12.06 -17.92 1.78
N GLU A 2 -12.01 -18.80 2.79
CA GLU A 2 -12.70 -18.50 4.05
C GLU A 2 -11.83 -17.55 4.89
N HIS A 3 -12.42 -16.42 5.25
CA HIS A 3 -11.80 -15.42 6.11
C HIS A 3 -12.56 -15.38 7.46
N THR A 4 -11.82 -15.09 8.52
CA THR A 4 -12.39 -14.69 9.81
C THR A 4 -11.84 -13.32 10.21
N ILE A 5 -12.63 -12.56 10.95
CA ILE A 5 -12.18 -11.25 11.44
C ILE A 5 -11.37 -11.47 12.72
N ALA A 6 -10.21 -10.84 12.77
CA ALA A 6 -9.41 -10.72 13.98
C ALA A 6 -9.19 -9.23 14.30
N THR A 7 -9.17 -8.88 15.57
CA THR A 7 -8.85 -7.50 16.01
C THR A 7 -7.40 -7.45 16.44
N SER A 8 -6.65 -6.51 15.93
CA SER A 8 -5.25 -6.27 16.29
C SER A 8 -5.11 -5.42 17.56
N ALA A 9 -3.89 -5.28 18.07
CA ALA A 9 -3.63 -4.63 19.36
C ALA A 9 -3.99 -3.12 19.39
N ASP A 10 -4.05 -2.46 18.24
CA ASP A 10 -4.45 -1.06 18.13
C ASP A 10 -5.97 -0.88 17.86
N GLY A 11 -6.74 -1.96 17.99
CA GLY A 11 -8.19 -1.96 17.81
C GLY A 11 -8.65 -2.07 16.37
N SER A 12 -7.75 -2.06 15.38
CA SER A 12 -8.12 -2.24 13.98
C SER A 12 -8.42 -3.72 13.65
N ASN A 13 -9.45 -3.94 12.85
CA ASN A 13 -9.78 -5.26 12.34
C ASN A 13 -8.85 -5.66 11.19
N THR A 14 -8.60 -6.96 11.08
CA THR A 14 -7.90 -7.57 9.95
C THR A 14 -8.54 -8.89 9.58
N LEU A 15 -8.35 -9.35 8.36
CA LEU A 15 -8.78 -10.67 7.92
C LEU A 15 -7.72 -11.71 8.27
N GLN A 16 -8.13 -12.83 8.79
CA GLN A 16 -7.29 -14.01 9.01
C GLN A 16 -7.67 -15.08 7.98
N LEU A 17 -6.68 -15.56 7.25
CA LEU A 17 -6.83 -16.71 6.37
C LEU A 17 -6.80 -17.99 7.19
N THR A 18 -7.91 -18.73 7.21
CA THR A 18 -8.04 -19.99 7.95
C THR A 18 -7.01 -21.01 7.48
N ARG A 19 -6.75 -21.07 6.17
CA ARG A 19 -5.85 -22.05 5.55
C ARG A 19 -4.37 -21.88 5.94
N PHE A 20 -3.90 -20.66 6.15
CA PHE A 20 -2.48 -20.36 6.39
C PHE A 20 -2.19 -19.91 7.82
N ASN A 21 -3.23 -19.75 8.66
CA ASN A 21 -3.13 -19.15 10.00
C ASN A 21 -2.35 -17.82 10.00
N GLU A 22 -2.43 -17.06 8.90
CA GLU A 22 -1.79 -15.76 8.72
C GLU A 22 -2.88 -14.69 8.59
N THR A 23 -2.62 -13.52 9.14
CA THR A 23 -3.49 -12.35 9.01
C THR A 23 -3.00 -11.45 7.89
N TYR A 24 -3.91 -10.72 7.23
CA TYR A 24 -3.56 -9.74 6.20
C TYR A 24 -2.63 -8.66 6.75
N HIS A 25 -2.81 -8.26 8.01
CA HIS A 25 -1.98 -7.25 8.67
C HIS A 25 -1.47 -7.77 10.00
N SER A 26 -0.53 -7.02 10.60
CA SER A 26 0.06 -7.34 11.88
C SER A 26 -0.97 -7.43 13.01
N ARG A 27 -0.89 -8.48 13.82
CA ARG A 27 -1.66 -8.58 15.08
C ARG A 27 -1.25 -7.53 16.13
N ASN A 28 -0.08 -6.91 15.96
CA ASN A 28 0.42 -5.84 16.85
C ASN A 28 -0.18 -4.45 16.51
N GLY A 29 -0.97 -4.36 15.46
CA GLY A 29 -1.64 -3.14 15.02
C GLY A 29 -1.63 -3.01 13.50
N ALA A 30 -2.77 -3.23 12.84
CA ALA A 30 -2.85 -3.11 11.38
C ALA A 30 -2.73 -1.66 10.94
N TYR A 31 -3.47 -0.75 11.58
CA TYR A 31 -3.37 0.69 11.35
C TYR A 31 -1.96 1.22 11.64
N THR A 32 -1.41 0.90 12.81
CA THR A 32 -0.09 1.38 13.25
C THR A 32 1.02 0.92 12.30
N GLU A 33 0.96 -0.32 11.83
CA GLU A 33 1.92 -0.87 10.88
C GLU A 33 1.81 -0.18 9.52
N ALA A 34 0.61 -0.09 8.96
CA ALA A 34 0.36 0.53 7.67
C ALA A 34 0.75 2.02 7.66
N GLN A 35 0.37 2.75 8.69
CA GLN A 35 0.72 4.17 8.86
C GLN A 35 2.24 4.38 8.91
N HIS A 36 2.97 3.54 9.64
CA HIS A 36 4.42 3.67 9.76
C HIS A 36 5.13 3.31 8.45
N ILE A 37 4.82 2.15 7.88
CA ILE A 37 5.58 1.58 6.75
C ILE A 37 5.20 2.26 5.43
N TYR A 38 3.90 2.27 5.10
CA TYR A 38 3.46 2.65 3.77
C TYR A 38 3.21 4.16 3.66
N ILE A 39 2.73 4.80 4.73
CA ILE A 39 2.51 6.24 4.69
C ILE A 39 3.80 6.98 5.04
N GLN A 40 4.33 6.88 6.27
CA GLN A 40 5.48 7.68 6.71
C GLN A 40 6.77 7.31 5.99
N CYS A 41 7.12 6.02 5.93
CA CYS A 41 8.35 5.58 5.29
C CYS A 41 8.23 5.42 3.75
N GLY A 42 7.02 5.37 3.21
CA GLY A 42 6.71 5.23 1.79
C GLY A 42 6.34 6.56 1.12
N VAL A 43 5.02 6.83 0.98
CA VAL A 43 4.54 7.95 0.17
C VAL A 43 4.96 9.31 0.73
N GLU A 44 4.92 9.51 2.04
CA GLU A 44 5.34 10.77 2.66
C GLU A 44 6.85 11.03 2.46
N TYR A 45 7.68 9.99 2.59
CA TYR A 45 9.10 10.09 2.27
C TYR A 45 9.31 10.42 0.79
N GLN A 46 8.63 9.74 -0.13
CA GLN A 46 8.71 10.01 -1.57
C GLN A 46 8.29 11.44 -1.88
N TYR A 47 7.20 11.92 -1.31
CA TYR A 47 6.73 13.29 -1.48
C TYR A 47 7.72 14.32 -0.94
N ASN A 48 8.24 14.13 0.29
CA ASN A 48 9.14 15.08 0.93
C ASN A 48 10.54 15.15 0.28
N SER A 49 10.91 14.18 -0.55
CA SER A 49 12.21 14.18 -1.23
C SER A 49 12.33 15.25 -2.32
N THR A 50 11.24 15.52 -3.05
CA THR A 50 11.25 16.47 -4.18
C THR A 50 10.00 17.36 -4.27
N PHE A 51 9.01 17.16 -3.39
CA PHE A 51 7.71 17.83 -3.44
C PHE A 51 7.06 17.76 -4.83
N PRO A 52 6.91 16.58 -5.42
CA PRO A 52 6.40 16.46 -6.76
C PRO A 52 4.93 16.87 -6.82
N PRO A 53 4.46 17.45 -7.96
CA PRO A 53 3.05 17.82 -8.12
C PRO A 53 2.12 16.59 -8.25
N CYS A 54 2.68 15.44 -8.55
CA CYS A 54 1.95 14.18 -8.73
C CYS A 54 2.80 12.98 -8.33
N ILE A 55 2.15 11.91 -7.86
CA ILE A 55 2.80 10.65 -7.45
C ILE A 55 1.99 9.46 -7.97
N ASN A 56 2.67 8.50 -8.60
CA ASN A 56 2.11 7.17 -8.80
C ASN A 56 2.38 6.31 -7.55
N ILE A 57 1.38 5.55 -7.13
CA ILE A 57 1.52 4.57 -6.05
C ILE A 57 1.15 3.21 -6.59
N PHE A 58 2.02 2.22 -6.40
CA PHE A 58 1.76 0.82 -6.72
C PHE A 58 1.66 0.03 -5.42
N ASP A 59 0.47 -0.47 -5.11
CA ASP A 59 0.17 -1.28 -3.93
C ASP A 59 0.07 -2.75 -4.33
N ILE A 60 1.11 -3.50 -4.03
CA ILE A 60 1.25 -4.91 -4.39
C ILE A 60 0.69 -5.76 -3.25
N GLY A 61 -0.48 -6.35 -3.46
CA GLY A 61 -1.27 -7.00 -2.44
C GLY A 61 -2.22 -6.01 -1.76
N MET A 62 -3.11 -5.40 -2.54
CA MET A 62 -4.06 -4.37 -2.05
C MET A 62 -4.92 -4.85 -0.87
N GLY A 63 -5.26 -6.14 -0.83
CA GLY A 63 -5.97 -6.78 0.27
C GLY A 63 -7.24 -6.04 0.69
N THR A 64 -7.28 -5.62 1.97
CA THR A 64 -8.40 -4.87 2.55
C THR A 64 -8.39 -3.37 2.22
N ALA A 65 -7.47 -2.91 1.37
CA ALA A 65 -7.29 -1.51 0.96
C ALA A 65 -6.98 -0.51 2.10
N LEU A 66 -6.43 -0.98 3.22
CA LEU A 66 -6.04 -0.09 4.32
C LEU A 66 -4.99 0.93 3.86
N ASN A 67 -3.97 0.49 3.10
CA ASN A 67 -2.92 1.37 2.58
C ASN A 67 -3.49 2.44 1.64
N CYS A 68 -4.45 2.06 0.79
CA CYS A 68 -5.15 3.00 -0.10
C CYS A 68 -5.92 4.05 0.69
N LEU A 69 -6.71 3.63 1.68
CA LEU A 69 -7.49 4.55 2.52
C LEU A 69 -6.58 5.50 3.31
N LEU A 70 -5.50 5.01 3.90
CA LEU A 70 -4.54 5.85 4.63
C LEU A 70 -3.82 6.84 3.71
N THR A 71 -3.49 6.45 2.49
CA THR A 71 -2.91 7.35 1.49
C THR A 71 -3.88 8.46 1.11
N TRP A 72 -5.16 8.12 0.91
CA TRP A 72 -6.21 9.10 0.66
C TRP A 72 -6.35 10.08 1.84
N VAL A 73 -6.40 9.57 3.08
CA VAL A 73 -6.47 10.41 4.29
C VAL A 73 -5.25 11.33 4.39
N TRP A 74 -4.05 10.84 4.14
CA TRP A 74 -2.83 11.65 4.13
C TRP A 74 -2.90 12.81 3.13
N GLN A 75 -3.38 12.56 1.90
CA GLN A 75 -3.59 13.62 0.90
C GLN A 75 -4.62 14.64 1.38
N GLN A 76 -5.75 14.18 1.95
CA GLN A 76 -6.80 15.06 2.49
C GLN A 76 -6.28 15.94 3.65
N GLN A 77 -5.43 15.41 4.52
CA GLN A 77 -4.78 16.20 5.57
C GLN A 77 -3.91 17.33 5.02
N LEU A 78 -3.12 17.06 3.96
CA LEU A 78 -2.36 18.11 3.29
C LEU A 78 -3.27 19.20 2.70
N MET A 79 -4.33 18.80 2.01
CA MET A 79 -5.32 19.72 1.45
C MET A 79 -5.96 20.63 2.52
N HIS A 80 -6.46 20.02 3.60
CA HIS A 80 -7.15 20.75 4.67
C HIS A 80 -6.20 21.68 5.44
N SER A 81 -4.93 21.33 5.56
CA SER A 81 -3.91 22.18 6.20
C SER A 81 -3.45 23.35 5.34
N GLY A 82 -3.95 23.47 4.10
CA GLY A 82 -3.52 24.49 3.13
C GLY A 82 -2.09 24.30 2.62
N LYS A 83 -1.48 23.12 2.86
CA LYS A 83 -0.16 22.79 2.34
C LYS A 83 -0.26 22.34 0.88
N PRO A 84 0.81 22.49 0.08
CA PRO A 84 0.90 21.83 -1.21
C PRO A 84 0.65 20.33 -1.05
N TYR A 85 -0.05 19.72 -1.99
CA TYR A 85 -0.35 18.29 -1.99
C TYR A 85 -0.22 17.74 -3.42
N PRO A 86 0.21 16.48 -3.58
CA PRO A 86 0.32 15.88 -4.91
C PRO A 86 -1.03 15.38 -5.42
N GLN A 87 -1.19 15.38 -6.74
CA GLN A 87 -2.18 14.52 -7.39
C GLN A 87 -1.72 13.07 -7.23
N ILE A 88 -2.64 12.14 -6.95
CA ILE A 88 -2.32 10.74 -6.74
C ILE A 88 -2.99 9.86 -7.79
N ALA A 89 -2.19 9.00 -8.42
CA ALA A 89 -2.68 7.86 -9.18
C ALA A 89 -2.28 6.58 -8.44
N TYR A 90 -3.27 5.91 -7.85
CA TYR A 90 -3.10 4.72 -7.01
C TYR A 90 -3.47 3.47 -7.79
N TYR A 91 -2.52 2.52 -7.91
CA TYR A 91 -2.65 1.25 -8.62
C TYR A 91 -2.59 0.10 -7.62
N GLY A 92 -3.75 -0.47 -7.28
CA GLY A 92 -3.83 -1.65 -6.42
C GLY A 92 -3.82 -2.94 -7.25
N ILE A 93 -2.87 -3.84 -6.98
CA ILE A 93 -2.80 -5.17 -7.60
C ILE A 93 -3.27 -6.19 -6.59
N GLU A 94 -4.28 -6.99 -6.94
CA GLU A 94 -4.82 -8.03 -6.08
C GLU A 94 -5.25 -9.25 -6.89
N LYS A 95 -4.70 -10.41 -6.51
CA LYS A 95 -5.04 -11.70 -7.16
C LYS A 95 -6.36 -12.28 -6.68
N TYR A 96 -6.71 -12.02 -5.44
CA TYR A 96 -7.91 -12.57 -4.79
C TYR A 96 -8.75 -11.46 -4.16
N PRO A 97 -9.47 -10.67 -5.00
CA PRO A 97 -10.24 -9.53 -4.52
C PRO A 97 -11.17 -9.89 -3.36
N ILE A 98 -11.14 -9.08 -2.30
CA ILE A 98 -12.04 -9.23 -1.17
C ILE A 98 -13.43 -8.71 -1.56
N PRO A 99 -14.49 -9.48 -1.36
CA PRO A 99 -15.84 -9.00 -1.64
C PRO A 99 -16.17 -7.75 -0.83
N PRO A 100 -16.87 -6.74 -1.40
CA PRO A 100 -17.19 -5.51 -0.69
C PRO A 100 -17.88 -5.72 0.67
N HIS A 101 -18.77 -6.71 0.80
CA HIS A 101 -19.45 -6.99 2.06
C HIS A 101 -18.53 -7.54 3.16
N GLU A 102 -17.40 -8.19 2.82
CA GLU A 102 -16.37 -8.58 3.77
C GLU A 102 -15.50 -7.38 4.14
N ALA A 103 -15.09 -6.59 3.14
CA ALA A 103 -14.30 -5.39 3.36
C ALA A 103 -15.01 -4.38 4.27
N MET A 104 -16.32 -4.20 4.13
CA MET A 104 -17.11 -3.30 4.98
C MET A 104 -17.21 -3.74 6.45
N GLN A 105 -16.73 -4.93 6.80
CA GLN A 105 -16.60 -5.36 8.20
C GLN A 105 -15.29 -4.85 8.85
N MET A 106 -14.40 -4.24 8.08
CA MET A 106 -13.22 -3.58 8.61
C MET A 106 -13.61 -2.24 9.23
N ASN A 107 -13.13 -1.98 10.45
CA ASN A 107 -13.45 -0.77 11.20
C ASN A 107 -12.45 0.38 10.94
N TYR A 108 -11.82 0.40 9.77
CA TYR A 108 -10.76 1.38 9.47
C TYR A 108 -11.20 2.83 9.57
N PRO A 109 -12.39 3.26 9.07
CA PRO A 109 -12.82 4.65 9.22
C PRO A 109 -12.90 5.09 10.68
N GLN A 110 -13.39 4.23 11.57
CA GLN A 110 -13.50 4.51 12.99
C GLN A 110 -12.13 4.59 13.68
N VAL A 111 -11.24 3.63 13.37
CA VAL A 111 -9.87 3.60 13.92
C VAL A 111 -9.09 4.83 13.47
N ILE A 112 -9.15 5.19 12.20
CA ILE A 112 -8.48 6.38 11.66
C ILE A 112 -8.98 7.64 12.36
N ALA A 113 -10.29 7.79 12.50
CA ALA A 113 -10.89 8.94 13.19
C ALA A 113 -10.48 9.06 14.67
N GLN A 114 -10.14 7.95 15.33
CA GLN A 114 -9.67 7.95 16.73
C GLN A 114 -8.19 8.32 16.87
N HIS A 115 -7.38 8.03 15.86
CA HIS A 115 -5.92 8.18 15.94
C HIS A 115 -5.38 9.43 15.23
N MET A 116 -6.19 10.09 14.44
CA MET A 116 -5.77 11.26 13.66
C MET A 116 -6.58 12.50 14.05
N ASN A 117 -5.87 13.61 14.23
CA ASN A 117 -6.47 14.94 14.35
C ASN A 117 -6.49 15.62 12.97
N ASP A 118 -7.35 16.62 12.79
CA ASP A 118 -7.43 17.43 11.55
C ASP A 118 -7.63 16.60 10.27
N ILE A 119 -8.52 15.62 10.36
CA ILE A 119 -8.92 14.77 9.24
C ILE A 119 -10.30 15.16 8.70
N PRO A 120 -10.63 14.74 7.47
CA PRO A 120 -12.02 14.74 7.02
C PRO A 120 -12.92 14.07 8.05
N ASP A 121 -14.17 14.49 8.11
CA ASP A 121 -15.13 13.84 9.01
C ASP A 121 -15.21 12.33 8.75
N SER A 122 -15.61 11.57 9.76
CA SER A 122 -15.65 10.10 9.67
C SER A 122 -16.59 9.57 8.58
N LEU A 123 -17.60 10.35 8.18
CA LEU A 123 -18.51 9.99 7.08
C LEU A 123 -17.79 10.08 5.74
N SER A 124 -16.94 11.09 5.53
CA SER A 124 -16.12 11.22 4.32
C SER A 124 -15.12 10.06 4.20
N ILE A 125 -14.50 9.63 5.31
CA ILE A 125 -13.58 8.47 5.34
C ILE A 125 -14.35 7.18 5.00
N ALA A 126 -15.53 6.96 5.58
CA ALA A 126 -16.35 5.79 5.32
C ALA A 126 -16.81 5.74 3.85
N SER A 127 -17.24 6.89 3.30
CA SER A 127 -17.65 7.00 1.90
C SER A 127 -16.49 6.72 0.93
N ALA A 128 -15.28 7.23 1.21
CA ALA A 128 -14.10 6.93 0.40
C ALA A 128 -13.74 5.44 0.47
N PHE A 129 -13.81 4.84 1.65
CA PHE A 129 -13.56 3.41 1.84
C PHE A 129 -14.56 2.53 1.09
N GLU A 130 -15.86 2.84 1.20
CA GLU A 130 -16.91 2.15 0.44
C GLU A 130 -16.69 2.27 -1.06
N LYS A 131 -16.42 3.48 -1.56
CA LYS A 131 -16.15 3.73 -2.98
C LYS A 131 -14.93 2.96 -3.48
N THR A 132 -13.86 2.86 -2.68
CA THR A 132 -12.66 2.08 -3.00
C THR A 132 -13.00 0.62 -3.27
N HIS A 133 -13.88 0.01 -2.48
CA HIS A 133 -14.25 -1.40 -2.66
C HIS A 133 -15.32 -1.64 -3.71
N THR A 134 -16.27 -0.72 -3.86
CA THR A 134 -17.42 -0.88 -4.78
C THR A 134 -17.16 -0.40 -6.20
N CYS A 135 -16.15 0.44 -6.43
CA CYS A 135 -15.83 0.90 -7.77
C CYS A 135 -15.35 -0.25 -8.68
N GLU A 136 -15.47 -0.04 -9.99
CA GLU A 136 -15.11 -1.03 -11.00
C GLU A 136 -13.59 -1.33 -11.00
N TRP A 137 -13.25 -2.57 -11.31
CA TRP A 137 -11.89 -3.03 -11.59
C TRP A 137 -11.49 -2.67 -13.03
N GLU A 138 -10.18 -2.63 -13.31
CA GLU A 138 -9.60 -2.35 -14.64
C GLU A 138 -10.01 -0.98 -15.22
N LYS A 139 -10.36 -0.03 -14.35
CA LYS A 139 -10.71 1.34 -14.72
C LYS A 139 -10.08 2.36 -13.79
N ASN A 140 -9.73 3.50 -14.35
CA ASN A 140 -9.36 4.68 -13.57
C ASN A 140 -10.60 5.34 -13.00
N ILE A 141 -10.74 5.32 -11.69
CA ILE A 141 -11.90 5.90 -10.98
C ILE A 141 -11.41 7.02 -10.07
N GLU A 142 -11.91 8.20 -10.28
CA GLU A 142 -11.63 9.32 -9.38
C GLU A 142 -12.41 9.13 -8.07
N ILE A 143 -11.72 8.84 -6.97
CA ILE A 143 -12.33 8.70 -5.63
C ILE A 143 -12.78 10.07 -5.13
N THR A 144 -11.88 11.03 -5.15
CA THR A 144 -12.11 12.47 -4.95
C THR A 144 -11.23 13.26 -5.91
N PRO A 145 -11.49 14.57 -6.14
CA PRO A 145 -10.65 15.37 -7.00
C PRO A 145 -9.16 15.24 -6.66
N GLY A 146 -8.38 14.78 -7.66
CA GLY A 146 -6.95 14.57 -7.52
C GLY A 146 -6.52 13.26 -6.85
N PHE A 147 -7.44 12.32 -6.62
CA PHE A 147 -7.11 10.95 -6.22
C PHE A 147 -7.77 9.95 -7.17
N ILE A 148 -6.99 9.39 -8.06
CA ILE A 148 -7.43 8.37 -9.02
C ILE A 148 -7.02 6.99 -8.49
N LEU A 149 -7.97 6.06 -8.47
CA LEU A 149 -7.76 4.65 -8.11
C LEU A 149 -7.93 3.77 -9.36
N HIS A 150 -6.95 2.92 -9.62
CA HIS A 150 -7.03 1.81 -10.56
C HIS A 150 -6.82 0.50 -9.81
N LYS A 151 -7.78 -0.40 -9.87
CA LYS A 151 -7.66 -1.74 -9.28
C LYS A 151 -7.43 -2.76 -10.39
N SER A 152 -6.35 -3.54 -10.29
CA SER A 152 -6.04 -4.62 -11.23
C SER A 152 -6.24 -5.97 -10.56
N HIS A 153 -7.13 -6.79 -11.14
CA HIS A 153 -7.29 -8.19 -10.77
C HIS A 153 -6.21 -9.00 -11.47
N ALA A 154 -5.01 -9.04 -10.90
CA ALA A 154 -3.83 -9.61 -11.52
C ALA A 154 -2.93 -10.34 -10.52
N ASP A 155 -2.19 -11.32 -11.02
CA ASP A 155 -1.12 -11.99 -10.29
C ASP A 155 0.19 -11.21 -10.50
N ILE A 156 0.80 -10.73 -9.42
CA ILE A 156 2.08 -10.00 -9.50
C ILE A 156 3.20 -10.84 -10.13
N THR A 157 3.12 -12.17 -10.08
CA THR A 157 4.12 -13.05 -10.71
C THR A 157 4.06 -13.02 -12.25
N GLU A 158 2.97 -12.52 -12.81
CA GLU A 158 2.74 -12.39 -14.26
C GLU A 158 2.87 -10.95 -14.76
N VAL A 159 3.06 -9.99 -13.85
CA VAL A 159 3.16 -8.57 -14.20
C VAL A 159 4.52 -8.25 -14.82
N THR A 160 4.49 -7.51 -15.93
CA THR A 160 5.67 -7.10 -16.69
C THR A 160 6.06 -5.64 -16.41
N PRO A 161 7.26 -5.17 -16.79
CA PRO A 161 7.64 -3.77 -16.66
C PRO A 161 6.65 -2.78 -17.30
N GLU A 162 5.98 -3.19 -18.38
CA GLU A 162 5.00 -2.37 -19.10
C GLU A 162 3.82 -1.96 -18.23
N TYR A 163 3.44 -2.79 -17.27
CA TYR A 163 2.39 -2.44 -16.31
C TYR A 163 2.74 -1.16 -15.54
N PHE A 164 3.96 -1.09 -15.02
CA PHE A 164 4.43 0.07 -14.24
C PHE A 164 4.67 1.30 -15.13
N LYS A 165 5.05 1.12 -16.40
CA LYS A 165 5.18 2.21 -17.38
C LYS A 165 3.84 2.78 -17.83
N GLY A 166 2.76 2.02 -17.70
CA GLY A 166 1.41 2.39 -18.07
C GLY A 166 0.73 3.37 -17.13
N CYS A 167 1.43 3.85 -16.09
CA CYS A 167 0.88 4.76 -15.08
C CYS A 167 0.48 6.14 -15.64
N GLU A 168 -0.37 6.85 -14.90
CA GLU A 168 -0.91 8.16 -15.26
C GLU A 168 0.21 9.21 -15.42
N TYR A 169 1.13 9.25 -14.44
CA TYR A 169 2.22 10.23 -14.40
C TYR A 169 3.52 9.59 -14.88
N LYS A 170 3.64 9.48 -16.20
CA LYS A 170 4.78 8.81 -16.85
C LYS A 170 6.09 9.54 -16.60
N GLY A 171 7.10 8.76 -16.22
CA GLY A 171 8.44 9.28 -15.95
C GLY A 171 8.63 9.89 -14.57
N GLU A 172 7.57 10.05 -13.79
CA GLU A 172 7.67 10.50 -12.40
C GLU A 172 8.05 9.33 -11.46
N PRO A 173 8.87 9.58 -10.44
CA PRO A 173 9.17 8.60 -9.42
C PRO A 173 7.91 8.13 -8.69
N SER A 174 7.85 6.83 -8.40
CA SER A 174 6.70 6.18 -7.80
C SER A 174 6.97 5.75 -6.37
N ALA A 175 5.93 5.69 -5.53
CA ALA A 175 5.98 4.97 -4.27
C ALA A 175 5.40 3.55 -4.48
N ILE A 176 6.16 2.52 -4.11
CA ILE A 176 5.76 1.13 -4.24
C ILE A 176 5.56 0.55 -2.84
N PHE A 177 4.35 0.11 -2.55
CA PHE A 177 3.99 -0.61 -1.33
C PHE A 177 4.04 -2.10 -1.62
N TYR A 178 5.03 -2.80 -1.08
CA TYR A 178 5.16 -4.23 -1.28
C TYR A 178 4.63 -4.97 -0.06
N ASP A 179 3.33 -5.27 -0.07
CA ASP A 179 2.54 -5.74 1.08
C ASP A 179 1.87 -7.08 0.81
N THR A 180 2.61 -8.04 0.31
CA THR A 180 2.15 -9.41 0.06
C THR A 180 2.34 -10.29 1.30
N PHE A 181 1.73 -11.49 1.31
CA PHE A 181 1.99 -12.48 2.35
C PHE A 181 3.47 -12.82 2.48
N SER A 182 3.86 -13.29 3.67
CA SER A 182 5.27 -13.48 4.00
C SER A 182 5.99 -14.48 3.09
N PRO A 183 7.33 -14.34 2.93
CA PRO A 183 8.11 -15.34 2.18
C PRO A 183 8.08 -16.76 2.75
N ALA A 184 7.55 -16.94 3.96
CA ALA A 184 7.33 -18.26 4.54
C ALA A 184 6.05 -18.90 4.03
N THR A 185 5.05 -18.09 3.70
CA THR A 185 3.72 -18.51 3.24
C THR A 185 3.65 -18.57 1.73
N GLN A 186 4.20 -17.55 1.04
CA GLN A 186 4.20 -17.42 -0.42
C GLN A 186 5.59 -16.98 -0.91
N PRO A 187 6.58 -17.89 -0.93
CA PRO A 187 7.96 -17.54 -1.35
C PRO A 187 8.04 -17.05 -2.78
N GLU A 188 7.15 -17.51 -3.68
CA GLU A 188 7.08 -17.12 -5.08
C GLU A 188 6.82 -15.63 -5.29
N LEU A 189 6.16 -14.96 -4.36
CA LEU A 189 5.91 -13.52 -4.43
C LEU A 189 7.15 -12.67 -4.13
N TRP A 190 8.24 -13.29 -3.69
CA TRP A 190 9.48 -12.60 -3.30
C TRP A 190 10.64 -12.94 -4.24
N ASP A 191 10.33 -13.43 -5.43
CA ASP A 191 11.32 -13.76 -6.46
C ASP A 191 11.96 -12.48 -7.04
N GLU A 192 13.24 -12.58 -7.37
CA GLU A 192 14.02 -11.49 -7.98
C GLU A 192 13.38 -10.97 -9.28
N ALA A 193 12.73 -11.85 -10.05
CA ALA A 193 12.10 -11.49 -11.31
C ALA A 193 11.00 -10.44 -11.15
N ILE A 194 10.23 -10.51 -10.07
CA ILE A 194 9.19 -9.52 -9.76
C ILE A 194 9.84 -8.15 -9.48
N PHE A 195 10.87 -8.12 -8.65
CA PHE A 195 11.57 -6.87 -8.34
C PHE A 195 12.28 -6.27 -9.57
N ARG A 196 12.78 -7.12 -10.47
CA ARG A 196 13.30 -6.67 -11.78
C ARG A 196 12.21 -6.08 -12.67
N ALA A 197 11.01 -6.66 -12.69
CA ALA A 197 9.89 -6.10 -13.44
C ALA A 197 9.49 -4.72 -12.89
N ILE A 198 9.41 -4.56 -11.56
CA ILE A 198 9.18 -3.28 -10.91
C ILE A 198 10.27 -2.27 -11.29
N ALA A 199 11.54 -2.63 -11.10
CA ALA A 199 12.67 -1.75 -11.40
C ALA A 199 12.72 -1.35 -12.88
N GLY A 200 12.41 -2.26 -13.81
CA GLY A 200 12.39 -1.99 -15.24
C GLY A 200 11.21 -1.13 -15.70
N GLY A 201 10.18 -0.97 -14.86
CA GLY A 201 8.97 -0.20 -15.18
C GLY A 201 8.86 1.14 -14.46
N CYS A 202 9.50 1.29 -13.32
CA CYS A 202 9.47 2.53 -12.53
C CYS A 202 10.63 3.47 -12.89
N ALA A 203 10.42 4.76 -12.70
CA ALA A 203 11.44 5.79 -12.92
C ALA A 203 12.52 5.75 -11.81
N SER A 204 13.74 6.22 -12.13
CA SER A 204 14.79 6.44 -11.13
C SER A 204 14.31 7.38 -10.02
N GLY A 205 14.70 7.12 -8.79
CA GLY A 205 14.21 7.80 -7.61
C GLY A 205 12.90 7.24 -7.05
N SER A 206 12.33 6.21 -7.67
CA SER A 206 11.17 5.50 -7.10
C SER A 206 11.56 4.73 -5.84
N THR A 207 10.65 4.72 -4.87
CA THR A 207 10.87 4.14 -3.55
C THR A 207 9.94 2.98 -3.29
N LEU A 208 10.50 1.82 -2.94
CA LEU A 208 9.75 0.64 -2.49
C LEU A 208 9.88 0.47 -0.99
N VAL A 209 8.77 0.27 -0.29
CA VAL A 209 8.73 -0.05 1.14
C VAL A 209 8.07 -1.40 1.37
N THR A 210 8.61 -2.14 2.35
CA THR A 210 8.04 -3.43 2.76
C THR A 210 8.33 -3.73 4.22
N TYR A 211 7.40 -4.41 4.86
CA TYR A 211 7.56 -4.89 6.22
C TYR A 211 8.64 -5.98 6.37
N CYS A 212 8.99 -6.66 5.26
CA CYS A 212 9.85 -7.82 5.31
C CYS A 212 11.33 -7.45 5.17
N SER A 213 12.13 -7.76 6.20
CA SER A 213 13.58 -7.48 6.20
C SER A 213 14.46 -8.74 6.16
N LYS A 214 13.92 -9.87 5.63
CA LYS A 214 14.66 -11.13 5.48
C LYS A 214 15.86 -11.00 4.54
N GLY A 215 16.90 -11.83 4.77
CA GLY A 215 18.12 -11.83 3.96
C GLY A 215 17.88 -12.09 2.48
N THR A 216 16.99 -13.07 2.17
CA THR A 216 16.60 -13.42 0.80
C THR A 216 15.93 -12.25 0.07
N VAL A 217 15.02 -11.53 0.73
CA VAL A 217 14.35 -10.35 0.18
C VAL A 217 15.36 -9.23 -0.10
N LYS A 218 16.29 -8.98 0.83
CA LYS A 218 17.36 -7.99 0.62
C LYS A 218 18.24 -8.33 -0.57
N GLN A 219 18.55 -9.62 -0.75
CA GLN A 219 19.33 -10.06 -1.89
C GLN A 219 18.58 -9.87 -3.20
N ALA A 220 17.31 -10.30 -3.28
CA ALA A 220 16.48 -10.15 -4.46
C ALA A 220 16.32 -8.68 -4.89
N LEU A 221 16.05 -7.77 -3.93
CA LEU A 221 15.97 -6.33 -4.21
C LEU A 221 17.29 -5.76 -4.73
N ARG A 222 18.43 -6.11 -4.11
CA ARG A 222 19.75 -5.64 -4.59
C ARG A 222 20.07 -6.17 -5.99
N SER A 223 19.80 -7.44 -6.26
CA SER A 223 19.98 -8.05 -7.59
C SER A 223 19.10 -7.39 -8.66
N ALA A 224 17.94 -6.84 -8.25
CA ALA A 224 17.07 -6.06 -9.12
C ALA A 224 17.49 -4.59 -9.32
N GLY A 225 18.57 -4.13 -8.66
CA GLY A 225 19.12 -2.78 -8.83
C GLY A 225 18.76 -1.78 -7.74
N PHE A 226 18.01 -2.19 -6.71
CA PHE A 226 17.64 -1.28 -5.63
C PHE A 226 18.78 -1.05 -4.62
N THR A 227 18.93 0.19 -4.20
CA THR A 227 19.71 0.58 -3.03
C THR A 227 18.84 0.44 -1.78
N LEU A 228 19.35 -0.27 -0.75
CA LEU A 228 18.55 -0.62 0.43
C LEU A 228 18.92 0.20 1.65
N GLU A 229 17.90 0.66 2.34
CA GLU A 229 17.97 1.23 3.68
C GLU A 229 17.15 0.37 4.65
N ARG A 230 17.71 0.12 5.84
CA ARG A 230 17.03 -0.59 6.91
C ARG A 230 16.56 0.42 7.94
N LEU A 231 15.26 0.52 8.10
CA LEU A 231 14.60 1.45 9.03
C LEU A 231 14.14 0.72 10.30
N ALA A 232 13.88 1.50 11.35
CA ALA A 232 13.22 0.98 12.54
C ALA A 232 11.81 0.50 12.17
N GLY A 233 11.40 -0.66 12.68
CA GLY A 233 10.06 -1.19 12.46
C GLY A 233 9.04 -0.65 13.45
N PRO A 234 7.74 -0.79 13.14
CA PRO A 234 6.65 -0.53 14.09
C PRO A 234 6.64 -1.60 15.21
N PRO A 235 5.78 -1.46 16.23
CA PRO A 235 5.63 -2.46 17.29
C PRO A 235 5.53 -3.88 16.75
N GLY A 236 6.33 -4.80 17.32
CA GLY A 236 6.43 -6.19 16.89
C GLY A 236 7.41 -6.47 15.74
N LYS A 237 7.97 -5.45 15.11
CA LYS A 237 8.99 -5.59 14.06
C LYS A 237 10.24 -4.78 14.41
N ARG A 238 11.41 -5.45 14.44
CA ARG A 238 12.67 -4.76 14.71
C ARG A 238 13.07 -3.82 13.57
N HIS A 239 12.88 -4.25 12.34
CA HIS A 239 13.29 -3.52 11.13
C HIS A 239 12.32 -3.76 9.98
N ILE A 240 12.22 -2.75 9.14
CA ILE A 240 11.57 -2.77 7.83
C ILE A 240 12.61 -2.40 6.76
N LEU A 241 12.24 -2.48 5.49
CA LEU A 241 13.08 -2.05 4.38
C LEU A 241 12.45 -0.92 3.59
N ARG A 242 13.29 0.04 3.22
CA ARG A 242 13.08 0.97 2.13
C ARG A 242 14.14 0.71 1.06
N ALA A 243 13.72 0.68 -0.19
CA ALA A 243 14.56 0.41 -1.34
C ALA A 243 14.34 1.49 -2.40
N THR A 244 15.40 2.07 -2.96
CA THR A 244 15.32 3.17 -3.94
C THR A 244 16.04 2.77 -5.23
N LEU A 245 15.44 3.10 -6.38
CA LEU A 245 16.00 2.92 -7.73
C LEU A 245 16.95 4.03 -8.13
#